data_30cf240ec8a6fcd98f7dcf36d2ccb1c4
#
_entry.id   30cf240ec8a6fcd98f7dcf36d2ccb1c4
#
_cell.length_a   1.000
_cell.length_b   1.000
_cell.length_c   1.000
_cell.angle_alpha   90.00
_cell.angle_beta   90.00
_cell.angle_gamma   90.00
#
_symmetry.space_group_name_H-M   'P 1'
#
loop_
_entity.id
_entity.type
_entity.pdbx_description
1 polymer ?
#
loop_
_entity_poly.entity_id
_entity_poly.type
_entity_poly.pdbx_seq_one_letter_code
_entity_poly.pdbx_strand_id
1 'polypeptide(L)' 'MAYYKRLRDLREDNNYTQADIAKILFTTQPQYYRYESGTRDLPCELLVILAKFYNVSTDYILGLSENKK' A
#
# COMPACT_ATOMS: atom_id res chain seq x y z
N MET A 1 -13.54 -0.04 8.02
CA MET A 1 -12.46 0.15 7.05
C MET A 1 -11.13 -0.15 7.73
N ALA A 2 -10.22 -0.76 7.01
CA ALA A 2 -8.96 -1.21 7.59
C ALA A 2 -7.87 -0.17 7.36
N TYR A 3 -7.07 0.05 8.41
CA TYR A 3 -5.87 0.88 8.32
C TYR A 3 -4.66 -0.04 8.30
N TYR A 4 -3.89 0.01 7.22
CA TYR A 4 -2.70 -0.80 7.08
C TYR A 4 -1.46 0.08 7.18
N LYS A 5 -0.89 0.14 8.38
CA LYS A 5 0.28 0.98 8.66
C LYS A 5 1.45 0.69 7.72
N ARG A 6 1.60 -0.56 7.28
CA ARG A 6 2.72 -0.94 6.43
C ARG A 6 2.68 -0.34 5.03
N LEU A 7 1.51 0.11 4.56
CA LEU A 7 1.45 0.85 3.30
C LEU A 7 2.30 2.11 3.37
N ARG A 8 2.12 2.89 4.42
CA ARG A 8 2.91 4.10 4.64
C ARG A 8 4.37 3.77 4.92
N ASP A 9 4.62 2.78 5.77
CA ASP A 9 5.98 2.39 6.14
C ASP A 9 6.78 1.98 4.90
N LEU A 10 6.22 1.13 4.04
CA LEU A 10 6.88 0.71 2.81
C LEU A 10 7.14 1.88 1.88
N ARG A 11 6.16 2.76 1.74
CA ARG A 11 6.30 3.94 0.88
C ARG A 11 7.44 4.83 1.37
N GLU A 12 7.43 5.16 2.65
CA GLU A 12 8.45 6.05 3.22
C GLU A 12 9.82 5.41 3.24
N ASP A 13 9.91 4.12 3.56
CA ASP A 13 11.18 3.40 3.57
C ASP A 13 11.84 3.37 2.20
N ASN A 14 11.05 3.42 1.14
CA ASN A 14 11.54 3.40 -0.24
C ASN A 14 11.59 4.80 -0.87
N ASN A 15 11.33 5.84 -0.08
CA ASN A 15 11.42 7.25 -0.50
C ASN A 15 10.45 7.62 -1.62
N TYR A 16 9.26 7.01 -1.62
CA TYR A 16 8.21 7.38 -2.57
C TYR A 16 7.23 8.35 -1.93
N THR A 17 6.69 9.25 -2.76
CA THR A 17 5.57 10.11 -2.36
C THR A 17 4.25 9.37 -2.60
N GLN A 18 3.17 9.89 -2.01
CA GLN A 18 1.84 9.34 -2.29
C GLN A 18 1.49 9.46 -3.78
N ALA A 19 1.91 10.56 -4.43
CA ALA A 19 1.67 10.74 -5.85
C ALA A 19 2.41 9.68 -6.68
N ASP A 20 3.62 9.30 -6.27
CA ASP A 20 4.37 8.25 -6.96
C ASP A 20 3.62 6.91 -6.94
N ILE A 21 3.12 6.54 -5.76
CA ILE A 21 2.39 5.27 -5.62
C ILE A 21 1.05 5.33 -6.35
N ALA A 22 0.38 6.49 -6.32
CA ALA A 22 -0.86 6.66 -7.05
C ALA A 22 -0.67 6.39 -8.54
N LYS A 23 0.44 6.83 -9.12
CA LYS A 23 0.74 6.55 -10.53
C LYS A 23 0.92 5.07 -10.80
N ILE A 24 1.60 4.37 -9.90
CA ILE A 24 1.82 2.93 -10.01
C ILE A 24 0.48 2.18 -10.00
N LEU A 25 -0.46 2.67 -9.22
CA LEU A 25 -1.78 2.06 -9.09
C LEU A 25 -2.80 2.59 -10.10
N PHE A 26 -2.39 3.49 -11.02
CA PHE A 26 -3.27 4.09 -12.01
C PHE A 26 -4.46 4.80 -11.36
N THR A 27 -4.20 5.53 -10.28
CA THR A 27 -5.22 6.27 -9.55
C THR A 27 -4.70 7.68 -9.22
N THR A 28 -5.47 8.45 -8.48
CA THR A 28 -5.10 9.81 -8.10
C THR A 28 -4.48 9.83 -6.71
N GLN A 29 -3.68 10.87 -6.42
CA GLN A 29 -3.07 11.01 -5.11
C GLN A 29 -4.13 11.10 -3.99
N PRO A 30 -5.23 11.89 -4.12
CA PRO A 30 -6.26 11.89 -3.09
C PRO A 30 -6.89 10.51 -2.85
N GLN A 31 -7.08 9.73 -3.91
CA GLN A 31 -7.64 8.38 -3.79
C GLN A 31 -6.66 7.46 -3.05
N TYR A 32 -5.38 7.50 -3.41
CA TYR A 32 -4.39 6.70 -2.71
C TYR A 32 -4.28 7.10 -1.24
N TYR A 33 -4.35 8.40 -0.94
CA TYR A 33 -4.35 8.88 0.44
C TYR A 33 -5.46 8.22 1.26
N ARG A 34 -6.65 8.06 0.69
CA ARG A 34 -7.76 7.42 1.39
C ARG A 34 -7.46 5.97 1.73
N TYR A 35 -6.78 5.25 0.84
CA TYR A 35 -6.34 3.88 1.12
C TYR A 35 -5.31 3.85 2.24
N GLU A 36 -4.32 4.72 2.17
CA GLU A 36 -3.23 4.74 3.15
C GLU A 36 -3.73 5.19 4.53
N SER A 37 -4.66 6.14 4.57
CA SER A 37 -5.20 6.64 5.84
C SER A 37 -6.26 5.72 6.46
N GLY A 38 -6.73 4.73 5.72
CA GLY A 38 -7.77 3.82 6.20
C GLY A 38 -9.19 4.34 6.01
N THR A 39 -9.34 5.49 5.32
CA THR A 39 -10.66 6.06 5.05
C THR A 39 -11.44 5.23 4.03
N ARG A 40 -10.72 4.53 3.16
CA ARG A 40 -11.33 3.67 2.13
C ARG A 40 -10.56 2.36 2.10
N ASP A 41 -11.29 1.26 1.92
CA ASP A 41 -10.69 -0.06 1.84
C ASP A 41 -9.85 -0.20 0.56
N LEU A 42 -8.66 -0.80 0.69
CA LEU A 42 -7.78 -1.05 -0.44
C LEU A 42 -8.31 -2.24 -1.25
N PRO A 43 -8.61 -2.05 -2.54
CA PRO A 43 -9.06 -3.18 -3.37
C PRO A 43 -7.99 -4.25 -3.46
N CYS A 44 -8.42 -5.50 -3.54
CA CYS A 44 -7.53 -6.66 -3.59
C CYS A 44 -6.53 -6.56 -4.76
N GLU A 45 -6.99 -6.12 -5.92
CA GLU A 45 -6.11 -5.98 -7.10
C GLU A 45 -4.98 -5.00 -6.83
N LEU A 46 -5.26 -3.91 -6.14
CA LEU A 46 -4.23 -2.91 -5.82
C LEU A 46 -3.27 -3.44 -4.76
N LEU A 47 -3.78 -4.22 -3.81
CA LEU A 47 -2.94 -4.87 -2.81
C LEU A 47 -1.92 -5.79 -3.47
N VAL A 48 -2.36 -6.58 -4.45
CA VAL A 48 -1.47 -7.50 -5.18
C VAL A 48 -0.40 -6.71 -5.95
N ILE A 49 -0.79 -5.61 -6.60
CA ILE A 49 0.17 -4.76 -7.33
C ILE A 49 1.23 -4.23 -6.37
N LEU A 50 0.83 -3.73 -5.20
CA LEU A 50 1.77 -3.19 -4.23
C LEU A 50 2.68 -4.27 -3.66
N ALA A 51 2.15 -5.46 -3.39
CA ALA A 51 2.96 -6.57 -2.91
C ALA A 51 4.06 -6.92 -3.90
N LYS A 52 3.73 -6.98 -5.18
CA LYS A 52 4.71 -7.25 -6.24
C LYS A 52 5.68 -6.10 -6.40
N PHE A 53 5.19 -4.87 -6.34
CA PHE A 53 6.03 -3.69 -6.50
C PHE A 53 7.07 -3.58 -5.40
N TYR A 54 6.67 -3.79 -4.15
CA TYR A 54 7.60 -3.74 -3.01
C TYR A 54 8.33 -5.05 -2.79
N ASN A 55 7.98 -6.10 -3.52
CA ASN A 55 8.57 -7.44 -3.37
C ASN A 55 8.36 -7.97 -1.94
N VAL A 56 7.14 -7.86 -1.47
CA VAL A 56 6.73 -8.38 -0.15
C VAL A 56 5.45 -9.19 -0.32
N SER A 57 5.09 -9.97 0.70
CA SER A 57 3.85 -10.73 0.66
C SER A 57 2.65 -9.82 0.96
N THR A 58 1.47 -10.22 0.49
CA THR A 58 0.24 -9.53 0.87
C THR A 58 0.00 -9.65 2.37
N ASP A 59 0.36 -10.79 2.98
CA ASP A 59 0.23 -10.99 4.42
C ASP A 59 1.06 -9.98 5.20
N TYR A 60 2.27 -9.65 4.72
CA TYR A 60 3.08 -8.64 5.37
C TYR A 60 2.39 -7.28 5.36
N ILE A 61 1.85 -6.88 4.21
CA ILE A 61 1.15 -5.59 4.08
C ILE A 61 -0.06 -5.54 5.01
N LEU A 62 -0.80 -6.65 5.11
CA LEU A 62 -1.99 -6.74 5.94
C LEU A 62 -1.68 -6.86 7.43
N GLY A 63 -0.42 -7.04 7.80
CA GLY A 63 -0.03 -7.18 9.20
C GLY A 63 -0.22 -8.58 9.76
N LEU A 64 -0.45 -9.57 8.89
CA LEU A 64 -0.65 -10.96 9.31
C LEU A 64 0.66 -11.73 9.46
N SER A 65 1.77 -11.19 8.97
CA SER A 65 3.08 -11.81 9.03
C SER A 65 4.14 -10.76 9.30
N GLU A 66 5.15 -11.11 10.09
CA GLU A 66 6.32 -10.27 10.31
C GLU A 66 7.36 -10.45 9.21
N ASN A 67 7.25 -11.49 8.40
CA ASN A 67 8.17 -11.76 7.30
C ASN A 67 7.70 -11.04 6.05
N LYS A 68 8.61 -10.32 5.40
CA LYS A 68 8.27 -9.58 4.19
C LYS A 68 7.91 -10.49 3.02
N LYS A 69 8.35 -11.72 3.03
CA LYS A 69 8.06 -12.66 1.93
C LYS A 69 7.34 -13.94 2.36
#